data_127d908a563d9e4df88c7c187845cd3b
#
_entry.id   127d908a563d9e4df88c7c187845cd3b
#
_cell.length_a   1.000
_cell.length_b   1.000
_cell.length_c   1.000
_cell.angle_alpha   90.00
_cell.angle_beta   90.00
_cell.angle_gamma   90.00
#
_symmetry.space_group_name_H-M   'P 1'
#
loop_
_entity.id
_entity.type
_entity.pdbx_description
1 polymer ?
#
loop_
_entity_poly.entity_id
_entity_poly.type
_entity_poly.pdbx_seq_one_letter_code
_entity_poly.pdbx_strand_id
1 'polypeptide(L)'
;MFVPAPEIFKAYDIRGIVNKTLTVEAVRAIGHALGSEAVARGQQAIAVGRDGRLSGPELAGALSDGIRAAGVDVVDVGCVPTPLTYFAAYELGTNSCVSVTGSHNPPDYNGLKMVLGGQTLFGELIQGLRQRIIDGNLVNAAVPG
;
A
#
# COMPACT_ATOMS: atom_id res chain seq x y z
N MET A 1 -14.50 -4.08 -14.13
CA MET A 1 -13.72 -3.87 -12.89
C MET A 1 -12.27 -4.23 -13.11
N PHE A 2 -11.36 -3.36 -12.73
CA PHE A 2 -9.93 -3.64 -12.84
C PHE A 2 -9.47 -4.56 -11.69
N VAL A 3 -8.73 -5.61 -12.03
CA VAL A 3 -8.13 -6.51 -11.04
C VAL A 3 -6.63 -6.63 -11.34
N PRO A 4 -5.76 -6.32 -10.38
CA PRO A 4 -4.32 -6.46 -10.58
C PRO A 4 -3.91 -7.91 -10.88
N ALA A 5 -2.79 -8.05 -11.58
CA ALA A 5 -2.23 -9.37 -11.90
C ALA A 5 -1.95 -10.17 -10.63
N PRO A 6 -2.36 -11.45 -10.58
CA PRO A 6 -2.20 -12.24 -9.35
C PRO A 6 -0.74 -12.46 -8.95
N GLU A 7 0.17 -12.50 -9.90
CA GLU A 7 1.59 -12.77 -9.63
C GLU A 7 2.29 -11.67 -8.81
N ILE A 8 1.73 -10.47 -8.70
CA ILE A 8 2.35 -9.41 -7.88
C ILE A 8 2.09 -9.58 -6.39
N PHE A 9 1.10 -10.39 -6.00
CA PHE A 9 0.76 -10.64 -4.59
C PHE A 9 1.62 -11.80 -4.09
N LYS A 10 2.75 -11.46 -3.45
CA LYS A 10 3.74 -12.42 -2.98
C LYS A 10 3.47 -12.84 -1.53
N ALA A 11 4.36 -13.70 -0.98
CA ALA A 11 4.19 -14.21 0.39
C ALA A 11 4.37 -13.13 1.46
N TYR A 12 5.24 -12.16 1.24
CA TYR A 12 5.59 -11.17 2.27
C TYR A 12 5.42 -9.72 1.83
N ASP A 13 5.13 -9.49 0.55
CA ASP A 13 4.94 -8.15 0.01
C ASP A 13 4.15 -8.20 -1.30
N ILE A 14 3.91 -7.02 -1.86
CA ILE A 14 3.46 -6.87 -3.23
C ILE A 14 4.66 -6.40 -4.05
N ARG A 15 4.92 -7.02 -5.19
CA ARG A 15 6.07 -6.72 -6.00
C ARG A 15 5.79 -7.00 -7.48
N GLY A 16 6.21 -6.10 -8.34
CA GLY A 16 6.02 -6.27 -9.77
C GLY A 16 6.92 -5.38 -10.61
N ILE A 17 6.78 -5.51 -11.91
CA ILE A 17 7.51 -4.70 -12.88
C ILE A 17 6.69 -3.45 -13.17
N VAL A 18 7.31 -2.29 -12.94
CA VAL A 18 6.67 -0.98 -13.12
C VAL A 18 6.15 -0.84 -14.55
N ASN A 19 4.92 -0.34 -14.68
CA ASN A 19 4.21 -0.14 -15.95
C ASN A 19 3.87 -1.44 -16.73
N LYS A 20 4.11 -2.60 -16.13
CA LYS A 20 3.70 -3.89 -16.71
C LYS A 20 2.68 -4.58 -15.80
N THR A 21 3.12 -5.09 -14.65
CA THR A 21 2.26 -5.73 -13.66
C THR A 21 1.97 -4.80 -12.48
N LEU A 22 2.93 -3.97 -12.09
CA LEU A 22 2.75 -2.96 -11.05
C LEU A 22 2.51 -1.60 -11.69
N THR A 23 1.28 -1.36 -12.10
CA THR A 23 0.86 -0.12 -12.76
C THR A 23 0.31 0.87 -11.73
N VAL A 24 0.19 2.13 -12.11
CA VAL A 24 -0.47 3.16 -11.29
C VAL A 24 -1.89 2.72 -10.92
N GLU A 25 -2.62 2.17 -11.87
CA GLU A 25 -3.98 1.69 -11.65
C GLU A 25 -4.02 0.52 -10.65
N ALA A 26 -3.09 -0.44 -10.79
CA ALA A 26 -2.97 -1.55 -9.86
C ALA A 26 -2.66 -1.06 -8.43
N VAL A 27 -1.73 -0.13 -8.28
CA VAL A 27 -1.33 0.41 -6.98
C VAL A 27 -2.46 1.21 -6.34
N ARG A 28 -3.22 1.96 -7.13
CA ARG A 28 -4.41 2.66 -6.62
C ARG A 28 -5.45 1.68 -6.10
N ALA A 29 -5.74 0.61 -6.84
CA ALA A 29 -6.68 -0.43 -6.42
C ALA A 29 -6.22 -1.12 -5.14
N ILE A 30 -4.93 -1.41 -5.03
CA ILE A 30 -4.34 -2.00 -3.82
C ILE A 30 -4.45 -1.02 -2.65
N GLY A 31 -4.18 0.26 -2.87
CA GLY A 31 -4.36 1.29 -1.86
C GLY A 31 -5.79 1.36 -1.34
N HIS A 32 -6.76 1.27 -2.23
CA HIS A 32 -8.18 1.25 -1.86
C HIS A 32 -8.54 0.01 -1.03
N ALA A 33 -8.02 -1.16 -1.42
CA ALA A 33 -8.22 -2.39 -0.64
C ALA A 33 -7.54 -2.30 0.73
N LEU A 34 -6.33 -1.76 0.79
CA LEU A 34 -5.60 -1.59 2.04
C LEU A 34 -6.30 -0.61 2.98
N GLY A 35 -6.77 0.52 2.45
CA GLY A 35 -7.57 1.48 3.21
C GLY A 35 -8.85 0.86 3.76
N SER A 36 -9.52 0.04 2.94
CA SER A 36 -10.73 -0.68 3.36
C SER A 36 -10.45 -1.67 4.48
N GLU A 37 -9.34 -2.40 4.39
CA GLU A 37 -8.90 -3.29 5.46
C GLU A 37 -8.54 -2.52 6.72
N ALA A 38 -7.91 -1.36 6.58
CA ALA A 38 -7.59 -0.48 7.70
C ALA A 38 -8.86 -0.03 8.43
N VAL A 39 -9.89 0.37 7.69
CA VAL A 39 -11.19 0.72 8.29
C VAL A 39 -11.76 -0.45 9.08
N ALA A 40 -11.73 -1.66 8.51
CA ALA A 40 -12.22 -2.86 9.18
C ALA A 40 -11.47 -3.16 10.48
N ARG A 41 -10.21 -2.75 10.57
CA ARG A 41 -9.37 -2.93 11.77
C ARG A 41 -9.35 -1.71 12.70
N GLY A 42 -10.17 -0.71 12.43
CA GLY A 42 -10.25 0.49 13.26
C GLY A 42 -9.05 1.44 13.12
N GLN A 43 -8.27 1.31 12.06
CA GLN A 43 -7.14 2.21 11.80
C GLN A 43 -7.61 3.46 11.08
N GLN A 44 -7.08 4.63 11.46
CA GLN A 44 -7.52 5.91 10.94
C GLN A 44 -6.50 6.57 10.01
N ALA A 45 -5.24 6.18 10.10
CA ALA A 45 -4.16 6.76 9.32
C ALA A 45 -3.09 5.73 8.99
N ILE A 46 -2.43 5.93 7.85
CA ILE A 46 -1.34 5.08 7.37
C ILE A 46 -0.17 5.98 6.99
N ALA A 47 1.01 5.72 7.53
CA ALA A 47 2.23 6.40 7.12
C ALA A 47 2.74 5.76 5.82
N VAL A 48 3.15 6.56 4.85
CA VAL A 48 3.66 6.09 3.56
C VAL A 48 5.06 6.66 3.34
N GLY A 49 6.03 5.77 3.20
CA GLY A 49 7.40 6.11 2.82
C GLY A 49 7.78 5.44 1.51
N ARG A 50 8.85 5.93 0.89
CA ARG A 50 9.35 5.35 -0.36
C ARG A 50 10.86 5.37 -0.39
N ASP A 51 11.46 4.45 -1.17
CA ASP A 51 12.88 4.49 -1.46
C ASP A 51 13.18 5.46 -2.61
N GLY A 52 14.43 5.51 -3.06
CA GLY A 52 14.88 6.46 -4.07
C GLY A 52 14.59 6.07 -5.52
N ARG A 53 13.78 5.05 -5.78
CA ARG A 53 13.45 4.64 -7.15
C ARG A 53 12.65 5.71 -7.88
N LEU A 54 12.90 5.85 -9.19
CA LEU A 54 12.25 6.89 -10.00
C LEU A 54 10.73 6.72 -10.05
N SER A 55 10.23 5.48 -9.98
CA SER A 55 8.79 5.20 -9.95
C SER A 55 8.14 5.48 -8.59
N GLY A 56 8.94 5.71 -7.54
CA GLY A 56 8.44 5.86 -6.17
C GLY A 56 7.39 6.94 -6.01
N PRO A 57 7.63 8.19 -6.42
CA PRO A 57 6.66 9.27 -6.21
C PRO A 57 5.30 9.01 -6.85
N GLU A 58 5.28 8.52 -8.08
CA GLU A 58 4.05 8.24 -8.80
C GLU A 58 3.26 7.10 -8.15
N LEU A 59 3.94 6.02 -7.80
CA LEU A 59 3.31 4.87 -7.16
C LEU A 59 2.84 5.20 -5.74
N ALA A 60 3.63 5.95 -4.97
CA ALA A 60 3.22 6.40 -3.63
C ALA A 60 2.01 7.32 -3.71
N GLY A 61 1.93 8.19 -4.71
CA GLY A 61 0.77 9.04 -4.96
C GLY A 61 -0.49 8.22 -5.27
N ALA A 62 -0.39 7.25 -6.17
CA ALA A 62 -1.50 6.38 -6.52
C ALA A 62 -1.98 5.55 -5.31
N LEU A 63 -1.05 5.01 -4.53
CA LEU A 63 -1.35 4.29 -3.31
C LEU A 63 -2.12 5.17 -2.33
N SER A 64 -1.63 6.39 -2.10
CA SER A 64 -2.23 7.35 -1.18
C SER A 64 -3.65 7.72 -1.62
N ASP A 65 -3.87 7.95 -2.91
CA ASP A 65 -5.19 8.25 -3.44
C ASP A 65 -6.17 7.10 -3.17
N GLY A 66 -5.73 5.86 -3.36
CA GLY A 66 -6.54 4.68 -3.07
C GLY A 66 -6.89 4.56 -1.58
N ILE A 67 -5.91 4.75 -0.71
CA ILE A 67 -6.11 4.70 0.74
C ILE A 67 -7.11 5.77 1.18
N ARG A 68 -6.96 6.99 0.68
CA ARG A 68 -7.83 8.12 1.00
C ARG A 68 -9.28 7.91 0.53
N ALA A 69 -9.46 7.19 -0.57
CA ALA A 69 -10.80 6.87 -1.07
C ALA A 69 -11.62 6.06 -0.06
N ALA A 70 -10.97 5.29 0.80
CA ALA A 70 -11.64 4.54 1.88
C ALA A 70 -11.88 5.40 3.14
N GLY A 71 -11.47 6.67 3.14
CA GLY A 71 -11.64 7.57 4.28
C GLY A 71 -10.49 7.50 5.29
N VAL A 72 -9.38 6.88 4.93
CA VAL A 72 -8.19 6.76 5.79
C VAL A 72 -7.20 7.87 5.44
N ASP A 73 -6.63 8.51 6.46
CA ASP A 73 -5.62 9.55 6.26
C ASP A 73 -4.27 8.95 5.87
N VAL A 74 -3.52 9.70 5.08
CA VAL A 74 -2.15 9.34 4.70
C VAL A 74 -1.18 10.37 5.27
N VAL A 75 -0.15 9.89 5.95
CA VAL A 75 0.97 10.72 6.39
C VAL A 75 2.17 10.38 5.51
N ASP A 76 2.51 11.27 4.59
CA ASP A 76 3.65 11.08 3.69
C ASP A 76 4.94 11.42 4.44
N VAL A 77 5.78 10.42 4.67
CA VAL A 77 7.07 10.60 5.35
C VAL A 77 8.24 10.76 4.37
N GLY A 78 7.95 10.77 3.08
CA GLY A 78 8.92 11.08 2.04
C GLY A 78 9.82 9.94 1.63
N CYS A 79 10.99 10.29 1.11
CA CYS A 79 11.98 9.33 0.63
C CYS A 79 12.89 8.93 1.79
N VAL A 80 12.64 7.74 2.35
CA VAL A 80 13.35 7.21 3.52
C VAL A 80 13.57 5.71 3.38
N PRO A 81 14.59 5.15 4.06
CA PRO A 81 14.74 3.69 4.13
C PRO A 81 13.55 3.03 4.83
N THR A 82 13.27 1.79 4.47
CA THR A 82 12.13 1.03 5.03
C THR A 82 12.08 1.05 6.56
N PRO A 83 13.18 0.87 7.32
CA PRO A 83 13.13 0.94 8.78
C PRO A 83 12.62 2.28 9.32
N LEU A 84 12.89 3.38 8.62
CA LEU A 84 12.40 4.70 9.04
C LEU A 84 10.91 4.85 8.81
N THR A 85 10.34 4.20 7.81
CA THR A 85 8.89 4.17 7.62
C THR A 85 8.22 3.45 8.80
N TYR A 86 8.76 2.33 9.24
CA TYR A 86 8.25 1.61 10.42
C TYR A 86 8.39 2.45 11.69
N PHE A 87 9.52 3.11 11.86
CA PHE A 87 9.75 4.00 12.99
C PHE A 87 8.76 5.17 13.00
N ALA A 88 8.52 5.77 11.84
CA ALA A 88 7.55 6.86 11.70
C ALA A 88 6.13 6.41 12.10
N ALA A 89 5.71 5.21 11.72
CA ALA A 89 4.41 4.68 12.12
C ALA A 89 4.29 4.58 13.64
N TYR A 90 5.34 4.17 14.31
CA TYR A 90 5.40 4.11 15.76
C TYR A 90 5.35 5.52 16.40
N GLU A 91 6.24 6.41 15.96
CA GLU A 91 6.36 7.76 16.51
C GLU A 91 5.12 8.63 16.26
N LEU A 92 4.51 8.50 15.09
CA LEU A 92 3.32 9.27 14.73
C LEU A 92 2.04 8.65 15.29
N GLY A 93 2.12 7.48 15.89
CA GLY A 93 0.97 6.79 16.46
C GLY A 93 0.00 6.24 15.41
N THR A 94 0.40 6.14 14.15
CA THR A 94 -0.47 5.55 13.11
C THR A 94 -0.56 4.04 13.25
N ASN A 95 0.49 3.39 13.75
CA ASN A 95 0.64 1.94 13.89
C ASN A 95 0.45 1.17 12.58
N SER A 96 0.30 1.88 11.48
CA SER A 96 0.09 1.35 10.14
C SER A 96 0.97 2.11 9.17
N CYS A 97 1.60 1.40 8.25
CA CYS A 97 2.46 2.03 7.26
C CYS A 97 2.60 1.18 6.01
N VAL A 98 3.03 1.84 4.94
CA VAL A 98 3.47 1.17 3.72
C VAL A 98 4.81 1.75 3.31
N SER A 99 5.76 0.88 3.01
CA SER A 99 7.00 1.28 2.35
C SER A 99 6.93 0.91 0.88
N VAL A 100 6.99 1.92 0.02
CA VAL A 100 7.06 1.74 -1.44
C VAL A 100 8.52 1.53 -1.78
N THR A 101 8.90 0.28 -2.03
CA THR A 101 10.32 -0.08 -2.20
C THR A 101 10.50 -1.24 -3.15
N GLY A 102 11.52 -1.14 -3.99
CA GLY A 102 11.95 -2.26 -4.82
C GLY A 102 12.93 -3.19 -4.11
N SER A 103 13.34 -2.86 -2.89
CA SER A 103 14.29 -3.64 -2.12
C SER A 103 15.58 -3.89 -2.93
N HIS A 104 15.98 -5.16 -3.13
CA HIS A 104 17.17 -5.53 -3.88
C HIS A 104 16.88 -5.90 -5.34
N ASN A 105 15.67 -5.65 -5.82
CA ASN A 105 15.27 -6.01 -7.18
C ASN A 105 15.85 -5.03 -8.21
N PRO A 106 15.87 -5.43 -9.51
CA PRO A 106 16.29 -4.54 -10.60
C PRO A 106 15.53 -3.21 -10.62
N PRO A 107 16.10 -2.17 -11.30
CA PRO A 107 15.50 -0.83 -11.29
C PRO A 107 14.08 -0.73 -11.84
N ASP A 108 13.65 -1.66 -12.69
CA ASP A 108 12.31 -1.69 -13.26
C ASP A 108 11.26 -2.32 -12.32
N TYR A 109 11.68 -2.82 -11.16
CA TYR A 109 10.80 -3.35 -10.14
C TYR A 109 10.45 -2.30 -9.10
N ASN A 110 9.30 -2.46 -8.48
CA ASN A 110 8.93 -1.77 -7.25
C ASN A 110 7.97 -2.66 -6.47
N GLY A 111 7.57 -2.24 -5.30
CA GLY A 111 6.68 -3.03 -4.47
C GLY A 111 6.19 -2.29 -3.25
N LEU A 112 5.38 -3.00 -2.46
CA LEU A 112 4.74 -2.46 -1.28
C LEU A 112 4.95 -3.42 -0.12
N LYS A 113 5.52 -2.92 0.98
CA LYS A 113 5.62 -3.63 2.26
C LYS A 113 4.68 -2.96 3.23
N MET A 114 3.78 -3.73 3.85
CA MET A 114 2.60 -3.18 4.52
C MET A 114 2.51 -3.66 5.96
N VAL A 115 2.14 -2.73 6.85
CA VAL A 115 1.84 -3.00 8.26
C VAL A 115 0.50 -2.34 8.58
N LEU A 116 -0.42 -3.08 9.18
CA LEU A 116 -1.69 -2.54 9.68
C LEU A 116 -1.85 -2.88 11.16
N GLY A 117 -2.07 -1.85 11.97
CA GLY A 117 -2.27 -2.02 13.41
C GLY A 117 -1.13 -2.75 14.10
N GLY A 118 0.11 -2.51 13.67
CA GLY A 118 1.30 -3.19 14.19
C GLY A 118 1.53 -4.58 13.64
N GLN A 119 0.65 -5.09 12.77
CA GLN A 119 0.80 -6.42 12.17
C GLN A 119 1.31 -6.30 10.72
N THR A 120 2.45 -6.90 10.44
CA THR A 120 2.97 -7.03 9.08
C THR A 120 2.03 -7.91 8.26
N LEU A 121 1.63 -7.45 7.08
CA LEU A 121 0.80 -8.26 6.18
C LEU A 121 1.67 -9.29 5.46
N PHE A 122 1.21 -10.52 5.45
CA PHE A 122 1.87 -11.63 4.77
C PHE A 122 0.85 -12.70 4.38
N GLY A 123 1.24 -13.59 3.45
CA GLY A 123 0.46 -14.76 3.08
C GLY A 123 -1.00 -14.45 2.75
N GLU A 124 -1.91 -15.05 3.49
CA GLU A 124 -3.36 -14.91 3.27
C GLU A 124 -3.86 -13.47 3.42
N LEU A 125 -3.20 -12.67 4.26
CA LEU A 125 -3.59 -11.27 4.46
C LEU A 125 -3.34 -10.46 3.18
N ILE A 126 -2.25 -10.75 2.48
CA ILE A 126 -1.95 -10.11 1.18
C ILE A 126 -2.95 -10.60 0.12
N GLN A 127 -3.23 -11.90 0.07
CA GLN A 127 -4.23 -12.45 -0.84
C GLN A 127 -5.63 -11.88 -0.55
N GLY A 128 -5.92 -11.58 0.70
CA GLY A 128 -7.16 -10.95 1.12
C GLY A 128 -7.37 -9.57 0.50
N LEU A 129 -6.30 -8.80 0.29
CA LEU A 129 -6.39 -7.52 -0.41
C LEU A 129 -6.83 -7.73 -1.87
N ARG A 130 -6.26 -8.69 -2.55
CA ARG A 130 -6.64 -9.04 -3.92
C ARG A 130 -8.11 -9.48 -3.96
N GLN A 131 -8.53 -10.29 -3.01
CA GLN A 131 -9.91 -10.78 -2.95
C GLN A 131 -10.91 -9.64 -2.73
N ARG A 132 -10.57 -8.63 -1.91
CA ARG A 132 -11.41 -7.44 -1.76
C ARG A 132 -11.64 -6.74 -3.08
N ILE A 133 -10.61 -6.63 -3.91
CA ILE A 133 -10.71 -5.99 -5.23
C ILE A 133 -11.63 -6.82 -6.14
N ILE A 134 -11.43 -8.14 -6.18
CA ILE A 134 -12.24 -9.05 -6.99
C ILE A 134 -13.72 -8.97 -6.61
N ASP A 135 -14.01 -8.98 -5.31
CA ASP A 135 -15.38 -8.99 -4.78
C ASP A 135 -16.03 -7.60 -4.76
N GLY A 136 -15.26 -6.55 -5.02
CA GLY A 136 -15.74 -5.18 -4.87
C GLY A 136 -16.01 -4.80 -3.42
N ASN A 137 -15.42 -5.50 -2.46
CA ASN A 137 -15.58 -5.24 -1.03
C ASN A 137 -14.66 -4.09 -0.59
N LEU A 138 -14.95 -2.90 -1.09
CA LEU A 138 -14.15 -1.70 -0.89
C LEU A 138 -15.01 -0.61 -0.24
N VAL A 139 -14.44 0.07 0.73
CA VAL A 139 -15.10 1.21 1.38
C VAL A 139 -14.96 2.43 0.47
N ASN A 140 -16.09 3.08 0.18
CA ASN A 140 -16.11 4.33 -0.55
C ASN A 140 -16.62 5.42 0.41
N ALA A 141 -15.68 6.14 1.02
CA ALA A 141 -16.02 7.17 1.98
C ALA A 141 -16.66 8.38 1.29
N ALA A 142 -17.66 8.96 1.92
CA ALA A 142 -18.30 10.19 1.41
C ALA A 142 -17.31 11.36 1.41
N VAL A 143 -16.41 11.37 2.39
CA VAL A 143 -15.33 12.36 2.49
C VAL A 143 -14.00 11.60 2.50
N PRO A 144 -13.12 11.87 1.53
CA PRO A 144 -11.79 11.23 1.52
C PRO A 144 -10.98 11.59 2.77
N GLY A 145 -10.07 10.70 3.07
CA GLY A 145 -9.08 10.97 4.12
C GLY A 145 -8.07 12.04 3.73
#